data_e97c0d188188b098fb7c39fab8ab9b89
#
_entry.id   e97c0d188188b098fb7c39fab8ab9b89
#
_cell.length_a   1.000
_cell.length_b   1.000
_cell.length_c   1.000
_cell.angle_alpha   90.00
_cell.angle_beta   90.00
_cell.angle_gamma   90.00
#
_symmetry.space_group_name_H-M   'P 1'
#
loop_
_entity.id
_entity.type
_entity.pdbx_description
1 polymer ?
#
loop_
_entity_poly.entity_id
_entity_poly.type
_entity_poly.pdbx_seq_one_letter_code
_entity_poly.pdbx_strand_id
1 'polypeptide(L)'
;MTMLRLSDDQMRGFIRNGFLAIKTGLSAEANQDIWDKAEALFETDGNPGNNLMARIPEVRTIFDDPAVDGALAGVLGDNYFMHPHRHCHYRPPHSEGQQMHKDSFTRRRHHTRWILAMYYPQDTTVDMGPTGVIPGTHYYNWLKGPIGVQERIDGTEGEVPMAVDAGTVLIVHYDIWHRGMGNESDKKRYMMKFMFTRMEEPRTPSWDNQDAAWVSQDDGDHDAMWSHMWQWHRGAASLSNGSASGSIPDLIENMQVDDEATCLDAAYALGTFGESAIPALIDTLRHDSEAVRRNATYALTAIGAPAVPALIDLVRDSDEDTRGAAIETLADIGLPASDAVPQLKHALGDSSEMVRRHAAEALGTTSQLTSDGVAALTEVLSHEDEVLRRNAAIALARIGAGAKAATPELTAALNDDDRYVRGKAAHALRRIGTPEAHDALFHYLTTSQYCYSTTKDSMY
;
A
#
# COMPACT_ATOMS: atom_id res chain seq x y z
N MET A 1 -8.14 -9.34 23.71
CA MET A 1 -8.05 -10.73 23.20
C MET A 1 -6.69 -10.91 22.58
N THR A 2 -6.12 -12.11 22.57
CA THR A 2 -4.82 -12.35 21.92
C THR A 2 -5.02 -12.37 20.41
N MET A 3 -4.24 -11.61 19.68
CA MET A 3 -4.22 -11.56 18.21
C MET A 3 -3.94 -12.95 17.63
N LEU A 4 -4.68 -13.38 16.61
CA LEU A 4 -4.47 -14.63 15.89
C LEU A 4 -3.58 -14.36 14.68
N ARG A 5 -2.29 -14.64 14.78
CA ARG A 5 -1.33 -14.40 13.71
C ARG A 5 -1.50 -15.36 12.55
N LEU A 6 -1.20 -14.89 11.33
CA LEU A 6 -1.14 -15.73 10.14
C LEU A 6 -0.08 -16.82 10.28
N SER A 7 -0.30 -17.95 9.63
CA SER A 7 0.72 -18.98 9.42
C SER A 7 1.63 -18.65 8.23
N ASP A 8 2.73 -19.39 8.08
CA ASP A 8 3.60 -19.30 6.92
C ASP A 8 2.86 -19.57 5.59
N ASP A 9 1.95 -20.54 5.57
CA ASP A 9 1.18 -20.89 4.36
C ASP A 9 0.21 -19.78 3.98
N GLN A 10 -0.44 -19.14 4.95
CA GLN A 10 -1.30 -17.97 4.68
C GLN A 10 -0.48 -16.80 4.15
N MET A 11 0.70 -16.55 4.73
CA MET A 11 1.58 -15.48 4.27
C MET A 11 2.15 -15.74 2.87
N ARG A 12 2.53 -17.00 2.56
CA ARG A 12 2.90 -17.42 1.20
C ARG A 12 1.76 -17.22 0.22
N GLY A 13 0.55 -17.63 0.61
CA GLY A 13 -0.66 -17.42 -0.18
C GLY A 13 -0.90 -15.95 -0.50
N PHE A 14 -0.72 -15.06 0.48
CA PHE A 14 -0.83 -13.63 0.27
C PHE A 14 0.25 -13.08 -0.67
N ILE A 15 1.52 -13.44 -0.44
CA ILE A 15 2.65 -13.00 -1.30
C ILE A 15 2.42 -13.43 -2.74
N ARG A 16 1.98 -14.68 -2.97
CA ARG A 16 1.78 -15.22 -4.31
C ARG A 16 0.53 -14.68 -5.00
N ASN A 17 -0.60 -14.65 -4.29
CA ASN A 17 -1.90 -14.37 -4.89
C ASN A 17 -2.36 -12.92 -4.70
N GLY A 18 -1.82 -12.18 -3.71
CA GLY A 18 -2.19 -10.80 -3.42
C GLY A 18 -3.46 -10.63 -2.59
N PHE A 19 -4.03 -11.71 -2.03
CA PHE A 19 -5.22 -11.62 -1.19
C PHE A 19 -5.33 -12.72 -0.14
N LEU A 20 -6.16 -12.46 0.90
CA LEU A 20 -6.58 -13.39 1.94
C LEU A 20 -8.07 -13.20 2.23
N ALA A 21 -8.78 -14.27 2.51
CA ALA A 21 -10.15 -14.23 3.05
C ALA A 21 -10.11 -14.62 4.54
N ILE A 22 -10.50 -13.70 5.40
CA ILE A 22 -10.47 -13.85 6.85
C ILE A 22 -11.90 -13.84 7.39
N LYS A 23 -12.33 -14.92 8.00
CA LYS A 23 -13.61 -14.99 8.70
C LYS A 23 -13.48 -14.34 10.06
N THR A 24 -14.36 -13.37 10.37
CA THR A 24 -14.45 -12.77 11.70
C THR A 24 -15.14 -13.71 12.69
N GLY A 25 -14.87 -13.52 13.97
CA GLY A 25 -15.62 -14.16 15.07
C GLY A 25 -16.94 -13.43 15.41
N LEU A 26 -17.37 -12.46 14.60
CA LEU A 26 -18.64 -11.76 14.81
C LEU A 26 -19.81 -12.75 14.65
N SER A 27 -20.83 -12.58 15.50
CA SER A 27 -22.05 -13.41 15.41
C SER A 27 -22.87 -13.07 14.16
N ALA A 28 -23.76 -13.97 13.77
CA ALA A 28 -24.69 -13.72 12.67
C ALA A 28 -25.56 -12.48 12.91
N GLU A 29 -25.98 -12.25 14.16
CA GLU A 29 -26.76 -11.10 14.57
C GLU A 29 -25.97 -9.79 14.45
N ALA A 30 -24.66 -9.79 14.79
CA ALA A 30 -23.81 -8.62 14.64
C ALA A 30 -23.57 -8.27 13.16
N ASN A 31 -23.37 -9.25 12.31
CA ASN A 31 -23.25 -9.05 10.87
C ASN A 31 -24.57 -8.52 10.28
N GLN A 32 -25.73 -9.06 10.70
CA GLN A 32 -27.04 -8.60 10.27
C GLN A 32 -27.31 -7.15 10.72
N ASP A 33 -26.97 -6.79 11.96
CA ASP A 33 -27.12 -5.43 12.50
C ASP A 33 -26.33 -4.40 11.66
N ILE A 34 -25.09 -4.75 11.27
CA ILE A 34 -24.29 -3.90 10.38
C ILE A 34 -24.93 -3.78 8.99
N TRP A 35 -25.47 -4.88 8.46
CA TRP A 35 -26.20 -4.87 7.18
C TRP A 35 -27.44 -4.00 7.23
N ASP A 36 -28.30 -4.18 8.25
CA ASP A 36 -29.54 -3.41 8.47
C ASP A 36 -29.26 -1.91 8.57
N LYS A 37 -28.19 -1.52 9.27
CA LYS A 37 -27.76 -0.11 9.39
C LYS A 37 -27.25 0.45 8.07
N ALA A 38 -26.53 -0.36 7.26
CA ALA A 38 -26.11 0.04 5.94
C ALA A 38 -27.31 0.25 5.03
N GLU A 39 -28.26 -0.68 5.02
CA GLU A 39 -29.51 -0.60 4.27
C GLU A 39 -30.30 0.67 4.62
N ALA A 40 -30.58 0.88 5.91
CA ALA A 40 -31.32 2.06 6.39
C ALA A 40 -30.61 3.37 6.00
N LEU A 41 -29.29 3.40 6.07
CA LEU A 41 -28.49 4.57 5.71
C LEU A 41 -28.59 4.90 4.23
N PHE A 42 -28.50 3.87 3.35
CA PHE A 42 -28.62 4.07 1.90
C PHE A 42 -30.04 4.48 1.49
N GLU A 43 -31.09 4.03 2.19
CA GLU A 43 -32.47 4.41 1.93
C GLU A 43 -32.78 5.85 2.35
N THR A 44 -32.14 6.35 3.42
CA THR A 44 -32.44 7.69 3.96
C THR A 44 -31.49 8.77 3.45
N ASP A 45 -30.18 8.52 3.49
CA ASP A 45 -29.14 9.54 3.26
C ASP A 45 -28.22 9.22 2.08
N GLY A 46 -28.34 8.02 1.50
CA GLY A 46 -27.47 7.56 0.43
C GLY A 46 -26.11 7.08 0.92
N ASN A 47 -25.10 7.12 0.06
CA ASN A 47 -23.76 6.62 0.40
C ASN A 47 -23.05 7.53 1.41
N PRO A 48 -22.67 7.03 2.60
CA PRO A 48 -22.00 7.82 3.62
C PRO A 48 -20.56 8.22 3.26
N GLY A 49 -19.98 7.61 2.22
CA GLY A 49 -18.58 7.84 1.84
C GLY A 49 -17.62 7.57 3.00
N ASN A 50 -16.69 8.49 3.25
CA ASN A 50 -15.69 8.35 4.32
C ASN A 50 -16.25 8.44 5.74
N ASN A 51 -17.52 8.86 5.91
CA ASN A 51 -18.17 8.94 7.21
C ASN A 51 -18.76 7.59 7.68
N LEU A 52 -18.51 6.51 6.96
CA LEU A 52 -19.05 5.17 7.23
C LEU A 52 -18.94 4.77 8.71
N MET A 53 -17.75 4.88 9.31
CA MET A 53 -17.54 4.49 10.73
C MET A 53 -18.21 5.43 11.74
N ALA A 54 -18.48 6.69 11.37
CA ALA A 54 -19.24 7.62 12.23
C ALA A 54 -20.73 7.33 12.16
N ARG A 55 -21.21 6.80 11.03
CA ARG A 55 -22.63 6.50 10.81
C ARG A 55 -23.00 5.07 11.23
N ILE A 56 -22.05 4.13 11.14
CA ILE A 56 -22.19 2.73 11.58
C ILE A 56 -20.99 2.41 12.50
N PRO A 57 -21.01 2.82 13.77
CA PRO A 57 -19.86 2.64 14.69
C PRO A 57 -19.49 1.17 14.91
N GLU A 58 -20.44 0.25 14.79
CA GLU A 58 -20.25 -1.20 14.95
C GLU A 58 -19.23 -1.77 13.95
N VAL A 59 -19.02 -1.12 12.82
CA VAL A 59 -17.99 -1.47 11.84
C VAL A 59 -16.58 -1.52 12.46
N ARG A 60 -16.35 -0.79 13.55
CA ARG A 60 -15.09 -0.83 14.28
C ARG A 60 -14.79 -2.22 14.84
N THR A 61 -15.80 -2.95 15.30
CA THR A 61 -15.62 -4.28 15.90
C THR A 61 -15.01 -5.30 14.95
N ILE A 62 -15.13 -5.08 13.63
CA ILE A 62 -14.51 -5.91 12.60
C ILE A 62 -12.98 -5.87 12.72
N PHE A 63 -12.41 -4.68 13.00
CA PHE A 63 -10.96 -4.48 13.10
C PHE A 63 -10.41 -4.70 14.51
N ASP A 64 -11.29 -4.80 15.51
CA ASP A 64 -10.97 -5.25 16.86
C ASP A 64 -11.04 -6.80 16.97
N ASP A 65 -11.49 -7.50 15.90
CA ASP A 65 -11.52 -8.96 15.83
C ASP A 65 -10.09 -9.53 15.76
N PRO A 66 -9.73 -10.51 16.60
CA PRO A 66 -8.37 -11.04 16.70
C PRO A 66 -7.81 -11.65 15.40
N ALA A 67 -8.68 -12.23 14.55
CA ALA A 67 -8.25 -12.83 13.30
C ALA A 67 -7.98 -11.74 12.23
N VAL A 68 -8.82 -10.71 12.17
CA VAL A 68 -8.66 -9.59 11.24
C VAL A 68 -7.45 -8.74 11.64
N ASP A 69 -7.34 -8.36 12.92
CA ASP A 69 -6.19 -7.61 13.46
C ASP A 69 -4.89 -8.40 13.23
N GLY A 70 -4.89 -9.71 13.52
CA GLY A 70 -3.74 -10.58 13.29
C GLY A 70 -3.34 -10.70 11.82
N ALA A 71 -4.29 -10.74 10.90
CA ALA A 71 -4.01 -10.78 9.48
C ALA A 71 -3.48 -9.44 8.95
N LEU A 72 -4.07 -8.32 9.37
CA LEU A 72 -3.56 -6.97 9.04
C LEU A 72 -2.15 -6.77 9.58
N ALA A 73 -1.89 -7.14 10.84
CA ALA A 73 -0.57 -7.09 11.44
C ALA A 73 0.42 -8.00 10.70
N GLY A 74 0.02 -9.22 10.34
CA GLY A 74 0.85 -10.15 9.57
C GLY A 74 1.35 -9.56 8.26
N VAL A 75 0.46 -8.89 7.53
CA VAL A 75 0.77 -8.30 6.21
C VAL A 75 1.45 -6.94 6.31
N LEU A 76 1.06 -6.08 7.27
CA LEU A 76 1.49 -4.67 7.35
C LEU A 76 2.40 -4.34 8.53
N GLY A 77 2.65 -5.28 9.44
CA GLY A 77 3.32 -5.01 10.72
C GLY A 77 2.34 -4.54 11.80
N ASP A 78 2.75 -4.64 13.08
CA ASP A 78 1.88 -4.40 14.24
C ASP A 78 1.35 -2.94 14.33
N ASN A 79 2.03 -1.98 13.71
CA ASN A 79 1.71 -0.54 13.77
C ASN A 79 1.11 -0.03 12.45
N TYR A 80 0.17 -0.73 11.87
CA TYR A 80 -0.51 -0.28 10.65
C TYR A 80 -1.46 0.90 10.90
N PHE A 81 -1.78 1.64 9.84
CA PHE A 81 -2.68 2.79 9.87
C PHE A 81 -3.89 2.61 8.95
N MET A 82 -5.09 2.78 9.51
CA MET A 82 -6.32 2.87 8.72
C MET A 82 -6.50 4.29 8.20
N HIS A 83 -6.50 4.44 6.88
CA HIS A 83 -6.74 5.73 6.26
C HIS A 83 -8.18 6.22 6.43
N PRO A 84 -8.41 7.55 6.36
CA PRO A 84 -9.76 8.12 6.28
C PRO A 84 -10.46 7.84 4.94
N HIS A 85 -9.92 6.95 4.11
CA HIS A 85 -10.49 6.51 2.84
C HIS A 85 -11.30 5.22 3.07
N ARG A 86 -12.62 5.36 3.15
CA ARG A 86 -13.56 4.30 3.51
C ARG A 86 -14.82 4.47 2.69
N HIS A 87 -15.33 3.38 2.12
CA HIS A 87 -16.53 3.43 1.29
C HIS A 87 -17.40 2.21 1.53
N CYS A 88 -18.73 2.41 1.55
CA CYS A 88 -19.68 1.33 1.39
C CYS A 88 -20.05 1.21 -0.09
N HIS A 89 -19.73 0.08 -0.69
CA HIS A 89 -20.08 -0.25 -2.07
C HIS A 89 -21.41 -0.99 -2.07
N TYR A 90 -22.41 -0.36 -2.65
CA TYR A 90 -23.73 -0.95 -2.86
C TYR A 90 -23.86 -1.47 -4.29
N ARG A 91 -24.37 -2.68 -4.43
CA ARG A 91 -24.76 -3.27 -5.71
C ARG A 91 -26.25 -3.60 -5.67
N PRO A 92 -27.09 -2.84 -6.39
CA PRO A 92 -28.50 -3.18 -6.51
C PRO A 92 -28.71 -4.49 -7.29
N PRO A 93 -29.87 -5.15 -7.11
CA PRO A 93 -30.27 -6.25 -7.98
C PRO A 93 -30.16 -5.90 -9.45
N HIS A 94 -29.79 -6.86 -10.29
CA HIS A 94 -29.71 -6.75 -11.75
C HIS A 94 -28.86 -5.56 -12.23
N SER A 95 -27.72 -5.34 -11.61
CA SER A 95 -26.81 -4.24 -11.95
C SER A 95 -25.53 -4.71 -12.61
N GLU A 96 -25.03 -3.90 -13.54
CA GLU A 96 -23.77 -4.16 -14.24
C GLU A 96 -22.58 -4.12 -13.30
N GLY A 97 -21.52 -4.86 -13.63
CA GLY A 97 -20.24 -4.84 -12.95
C GLY A 97 -19.42 -3.58 -13.27
N GLN A 98 -18.30 -3.45 -12.56
CA GLN A 98 -17.26 -2.47 -12.88
C GLN A 98 -16.31 -3.04 -13.92
N GLN A 99 -15.59 -2.17 -14.60
CA GLN A 99 -14.42 -2.59 -15.37
C GLN A 99 -13.32 -3.07 -14.44
N MET A 100 -12.48 -3.99 -14.93
CA MET A 100 -11.27 -4.43 -14.23
C MET A 100 -10.33 -3.24 -14.07
N HIS A 101 -9.84 -3.00 -12.85
CA HIS A 101 -8.99 -1.85 -12.54
C HIS A 101 -8.04 -2.14 -11.37
N LYS A 102 -7.12 -1.24 -11.15
CA LYS A 102 -6.33 -1.13 -9.93
C LYS A 102 -6.69 0.17 -9.20
N ASP A 103 -6.68 0.14 -7.88
CA ASP A 103 -6.95 1.35 -7.09
C ASP A 103 -5.73 2.28 -7.00
N SER A 104 -4.53 1.79 -7.28
CA SER A 104 -3.33 2.63 -7.27
C SER A 104 -3.21 3.48 -8.54
N PHE A 105 -2.90 4.75 -8.35
CA PHE A 105 -2.64 5.71 -9.43
C PHE A 105 -1.16 6.08 -9.55
N THR A 106 -0.29 5.46 -8.74
CA THR A 106 1.13 5.74 -8.66
C THR A 106 1.96 4.59 -9.19
N ARG A 107 3.25 4.82 -9.38
CA ARG A 107 4.21 3.77 -9.72
C ARG A 107 4.12 2.62 -8.72
N ARG A 108 4.18 1.41 -9.23
CA ARG A 108 3.96 0.21 -8.46
C ARG A 108 5.23 -0.22 -7.78
N ARG A 109 5.08 -0.57 -6.53
CA ARG A 109 6.13 -1.13 -5.70
C ARG A 109 5.70 -2.50 -5.24
N HIS A 110 6.59 -3.46 -5.34
CA HIS A 110 6.27 -4.84 -4.97
C HIS A 110 6.22 -5.06 -3.45
N HIS A 111 6.92 -4.25 -2.67
CA HIS A 111 6.85 -4.29 -1.21
C HIS A 111 5.45 -3.89 -0.73
N THR A 112 4.82 -4.77 0.03
CA THR A 112 3.45 -4.57 0.52
C THR A 112 3.40 -3.48 1.58
N ARG A 113 3.11 -2.25 1.15
CA ARG A 113 2.91 -1.11 2.05
C ARG A 113 1.46 -0.66 2.14
N TRP A 114 0.62 -1.08 1.21
CA TRP A 114 -0.79 -0.69 1.10
C TRP A 114 -1.65 -1.90 0.82
N ILE A 115 -2.79 -1.99 1.55
CA ILE A 115 -3.81 -3.00 1.30
C ILE A 115 -5.20 -2.39 1.39
N LEU A 116 -6.17 -3.10 0.83
CA LEU A 116 -7.59 -2.88 1.07
C LEU A 116 -8.13 -4.03 1.92
N ALA A 117 -9.01 -3.69 2.85
CA ALA A 117 -9.84 -4.65 3.58
C ALA A 117 -11.29 -4.43 3.16
N MET A 118 -11.94 -5.47 2.64
CA MET A 118 -13.29 -5.45 2.12
C MET A 118 -14.17 -6.38 2.96
N TYR A 119 -15.02 -5.81 3.80
CA TYR A 119 -15.92 -6.55 4.68
C TYR A 119 -17.27 -6.78 4.03
N TYR A 120 -17.77 -8.01 4.14
CA TYR A 120 -19.08 -8.42 3.64
C TYR A 120 -20.00 -8.77 4.83
N PRO A 121 -21.03 -7.93 5.12
CA PRO A 121 -21.96 -8.20 6.21
C PRO A 121 -22.97 -9.31 5.92
N GLN A 122 -23.10 -9.74 4.67
CA GLN A 122 -24.01 -10.79 4.23
C GLN A 122 -23.29 -11.86 3.41
N ASP A 123 -23.88 -13.05 3.34
CA ASP A 123 -23.47 -14.06 2.37
C ASP A 123 -23.51 -13.43 0.97
N THR A 124 -22.45 -13.61 0.22
CA THR A 124 -22.31 -13.06 -1.12
C THR A 124 -21.94 -14.18 -2.08
N THR A 125 -22.91 -14.60 -2.86
CA THR A 125 -22.77 -15.64 -3.88
C THR A 125 -22.26 -15.03 -5.20
N VAL A 126 -21.84 -15.87 -6.15
CA VAL A 126 -21.29 -15.40 -7.44
C VAL A 126 -22.28 -14.52 -8.18
N ASP A 127 -23.58 -14.89 -8.20
CA ASP A 127 -24.66 -14.15 -8.85
C ASP A 127 -24.99 -12.81 -8.19
N MET A 128 -24.56 -12.60 -6.92
CA MET A 128 -24.72 -11.30 -6.22
C MET A 128 -23.63 -10.28 -6.59
N GLY A 129 -22.74 -10.61 -7.50
CA GLY A 129 -21.68 -9.71 -7.95
C GLY A 129 -20.61 -9.42 -6.88
N PRO A 130 -19.87 -10.45 -6.40
CA PRO A 130 -18.77 -10.27 -5.47
C PRO A 130 -17.64 -9.43 -6.06
N THR A 131 -16.59 -9.19 -5.30
CA THR A 131 -15.34 -8.71 -5.90
C THR A 131 -14.69 -9.82 -6.69
N GLY A 132 -14.40 -9.58 -7.96
CA GLY A 132 -13.55 -10.43 -8.79
C GLY A 132 -12.12 -9.96 -8.68
N VAL A 133 -11.16 -10.86 -8.51
CA VAL A 133 -9.71 -10.56 -8.46
C VAL A 133 -8.96 -11.45 -9.46
N ILE A 134 -7.82 -10.98 -9.97
CA ILE A 134 -6.90 -11.82 -10.74
C ILE A 134 -5.69 -12.09 -9.86
N PRO A 135 -5.52 -13.32 -9.35
CA PRO A 135 -4.42 -13.68 -8.45
C PRO A 135 -3.04 -13.38 -9.05
N GLY A 136 -2.10 -12.92 -8.21
CA GLY A 136 -0.71 -12.65 -8.61
C GLY A 136 -0.49 -11.33 -9.36
N THR A 137 -1.54 -10.67 -9.81
CA THR A 137 -1.43 -9.48 -10.69
C THR A 137 -1.03 -8.19 -9.98
N HIS A 138 -0.86 -8.20 -8.68
CA HIS A 138 -0.33 -7.06 -7.92
C HIS A 138 1.14 -6.76 -8.22
N TYR A 139 1.85 -7.70 -8.86
CA TYR A 139 3.21 -7.50 -9.36
C TYR A 139 3.26 -6.96 -10.79
N TYR A 140 2.17 -7.08 -11.55
CA TYR A 140 2.11 -6.68 -12.96
C TYR A 140 1.46 -5.32 -13.14
N ASN A 141 2.01 -4.51 -14.03
CA ASN A 141 1.41 -3.24 -14.41
C ASN A 141 0.23 -3.43 -15.35
N TRP A 142 0.26 -4.48 -16.17
CA TRP A 142 -0.66 -4.70 -17.25
C TRP A 142 -1.37 -6.05 -17.12
N LEU A 143 -2.64 -6.09 -17.45
CA LEU A 143 -3.22 -7.33 -17.98
C LEU A 143 -2.75 -7.41 -19.44
N LYS A 144 -2.44 -8.62 -19.93
CA LYS A 144 -1.98 -8.86 -21.32
C LYS A 144 -2.78 -8.00 -22.30
N GLY A 145 -2.14 -6.97 -22.90
CA GLY A 145 -2.75 -6.01 -23.81
C GLY A 145 -2.05 -4.66 -23.81
N PRO A 146 -2.21 -3.83 -24.83
CA PRO A 146 -1.54 -2.53 -24.88
C PRO A 146 -2.05 -1.60 -23.78
N ILE A 147 -1.08 -0.88 -23.22
CA ILE A 147 -1.24 0.14 -22.18
C ILE A 147 -2.30 1.17 -22.59
N GLY A 148 -3.24 1.44 -21.68
CA GLY A 148 -4.16 2.57 -21.80
C GLY A 148 -5.50 2.27 -22.49
N VAL A 149 -5.75 1.07 -22.96
CA VAL A 149 -7.06 0.63 -23.39
C VAL A 149 -7.72 -0.12 -22.25
N GLN A 150 -8.50 0.58 -21.44
CA GLN A 150 -9.53 -0.06 -20.61
C GLN A 150 -10.63 -0.58 -21.54
N GLU A 151 -10.34 -1.63 -22.29
CA GLU A 151 -11.42 -2.36 -22.94
C GLU A 151 -12.29 -2.97 -21.85
N ARG A 152 -13.60 -2.88 -22.04
CA ARG A 152 -14.58 -3.62 -21.25
C ARG A 152 -14.29 -5.10 -21.44
N ILE A 153 -13.57 -5.68 -20.52
CA ILE A 153 -13.28 -7.12 -20.54
C ILE A 153 -14.38 -7.76 -19.70
N ASP A 154 -15.46 -8.15 -20.36
CA ASP A 154 -16.44 -9.09 -19.82
C ASP A 154 -15.78 -10.47 -19.83
N GLY A 155 -15.46 -10.98 -18.62
CA GLY A 155 -14.76 -12.26 -18.44
C GLY A 155 -13.26 -12.15 -18.69
N THR A 156 -12.51 -11.80 -17.66
CA THR A 156 -11.04 -11.81 -17.70
C THR A 156 -10.56 -13.22 -17.41
N GLU A 157 -9.70 -13.77 -18.26
CA GLU A 157 -9.04 -15.05 -18.03
C GLU A 157 -8.33 -15.03 -16.67
N GLY A 158 -8.57 -16.05 -15.83
CA GLY A 158 -8.01 -16.15 -14.49
C GLY A 158 -8.71 -15.33 -13.40
N GLU A 159 -9.83 -14.62 -13.71
CA GLU A 159 -10.62 -13.95 -12.68
C GLU A 159 -11.25 -14.95 -11.71
N VAL A 160 -11.04 -14.70 -10.43
CA VAL A 160 -11.63 -15.50 -9.34
C VAL A 160 -12.69 -14.67 -8.63
N PRO A 161 -13.99 -15.07 -8.69
CA PRO A 161 -15.04 -14.42 -7.93
C PRO A 161 -14.87 -14.72 -6.43
N MET A 162 -14.78 -13.69 -5.61
CA MET A 162 -14.66 -13.80 -4.16
C MET A 162 -16.04 -13.99 -3.52
N ALA A 163 -16.69 -15.13 -3.80
CA ALA A 163 -17.90 -15.52 -3.09
C ALA A 163 -17.55 -15.87 -1.65
N VAL A 164 -18.25 -15.27 -0.68
CA VAL A 164 -17.90 -15.37 0.75
C VAL A 164 -19.14 -15.41 1.63
N ASP A 165 -18.98 -16.04 2.79
CA ASP A 165 -20.00 -16.00 3.84
C ASP A 165 -20.01 -14.65 4.56
N ALA A 166 -21.18 -14.30 5.14
CA ALA A 166 -21.34 -13.10 6.00
C ALA A 166 -20.25 -13.03 7.08
N GLY A 167 -19.73 -11.83 7.33
CA GLY A 167 -18.66 -11.62 8.31
C GLY A 167 -17.26 -11.99 7.80
N THR A 168 -17.05 -12.08 6.48
CA THR A 168 -15.72 -12.25 5.90
C THR A 168 -15.11 -10.91 5.54
N VAL A 169 -13.81 -10.75 5.82
CA VAL A 169 -12.96 -9.64 5.37
C VAL A 169 -11.99 -10.17 4.32
N LEU A 170 -12.07 -9.65 3.10
CA LEU A 170 -11.05 -9.85 2.09
C LEU A 170 -9.95 -8.80 2.29
N ILE A 171 -8.74 -9.25 2.60
CA ILE A 171 -7.53 -8.42 2.63
C ILE A 171 -6.88 -8.58 1.26
N VAL A 172 -6.79 -7.50 0.48
CA VAL A 172 -6.22 -7.54 -0.86
C VAL A 172 -5.10 -6.53 -1.02
N HIS A 173 -4.06 -6.90 -1.76
CA HIS A 173 -3.00 -5.98 -2.11
C HIS A 173 -3.57 -4.78 -2.90
N TYR A 174 -3.08 -3.56 -2.61
CA TYR A 174 -3.62 -2.34 -3.21
C TYR A 174 -3.50 -2.29 -4.73
N ASP A 175 -2.50 -2.96 -5.27
CA ASP A 175 -2.19 -3.03 -6.71
C ASP A 175 -2.78 -4.25 -7.43
N ILE A 176 -3.60 -5.07 -6.78
CA ILE A 176 -4.21 -6.22 -7.46
C ILE A 176 -5.25 -5.76 -8.48
N TRP A 177 -5.26 -6.39 -9.65
CA TRP A 177 -6.35 -6.20 -10.61
C TRP A 177 -7.63 -6.79 -10.06
N HIS A 178 -8.67 -5.95 -9.93
CA HIS A 178 -9.95 -6.33 -9.36
C HIS A 178 -11.10 -5.52 -9.95
N ARG A 179 -12.32 -6.02 -9.72
CA ARG A 179 -13.56 -5.30 -10.04
C ARG A 179 -14.70 -5.72 -9.12
N GLY A 180 -15.73 -4.91 -8.98
CA GLY A 180 -17.03 -5.37 -8.51
C GLY A 180 -17.76 -6.03 -9.67
N MET A 181 -18.05 -7.34 -9.57
CA MET A 181 -18.79 -8.08 -10.59
C MET A 181 -20.25 -7.61 -10.68
N GLY A 182 -20.94 -7.92 -11.77
CA GLY A 182 -22.37 -7.63 -11.93
C GLY A 182 -23.23 -8.44 -10.96
N ASN A 183 -24.29 -7.84 -10.46
CA ASN A 183 -25.26 -8.51 -9.61
C ASN A 183 -26.45 -8.98 -10.46
N GLU A 184 -26.54 -10.27 -10.71
CA GLU A 184 -27.62 -10.92 -11.50
C GLU A 184 -28.79 -11.37 -10.61
N SER A 185 -28.62 -11.33 -9.29
CA SER A 185 -29.60 -11.81 -8.30
C SER A 185 -30.67 -10.74 -7.99
N ASP A 186 -31.74 -11.17 -7.30
CA ASP A 186 -32.79 -10.31 -6.74
C ASP A 186 -32.38 -9.66 -5.39
N LYS A 187 -31.14 -9.87 -4.91
CA LYS A 187 -30.67 -9.42 -3.59
C LYS A 187 -29.80 -8.19 -3.72
N LYS A 188 -29.88 -7.28 -2.73
CA LYS A 188 -28.95 -6.19 -2.55
C LYS A 188 -27.62 -6.71 -1.99
N ARG A 189 -26.49 -6.16 -2.44
CA ARG A 189 -25.17 -6.50 -1.92
C ARG A 189 -24.44 -5.27 -1.40
N TYR A 190 -24.01 -5.31 -0.16
CA TYR A 190 -23.13 -4.31 0.49
C TYR A 190 -21.73 -4.88 0.68
N MET A 191 -20.71 -4.07 0.44
CA MET A 191 -19.32 -4.36 0.77
C MET A 191 -18.68 -3.07 1.29
N MET A 192 -18.06 -3.14 2.45
CA MET A 192 -17.41 -2.00 3.09
C MET A 192 -15.90 -2.07 2.87
N LYS A 193 -15.35 -1.10 2.11
CA LYS A 193 -13.93 -1.02 1.75
C LYS A 193 -13.19 -0.04 2.65
N PHE A 194 -12.04 -0.47 3.16
CA PHE A 194 -11.13 0.28 4.01
C PHE A 194 -9.71 0.17 3.45
N MET A 195 -8.96 1.26 3.55
CA MET A 195 -7.57 1.30 3.10
C MET A 195 -6.62 1.37 4.29
N PHE A 196 -5.58 0.54 4.25
CA PHE A 196 -4.57 0.47 5.30
C PHE A 196 -3.17 0.62 4.73
N THR A 197 -2.24 1.15 5.54
CA THR A 197 -0.84 1.23 5.17
C THR A 197 0.08 0.79 6.31
N ARG A 198 1.21 0.20 5.92
CA ARG A 198 2.35 -0.09 6.78
C ARG A 198 2.98 1.21 7.26
N MET A 199 3.29 1.26 8.55
CA MET A 199 3.92 2.44 9.16
C MET A 199 5.41 2.25 9.43
N GLU A 200 5.86 1.02 9.62
CA GLU A 200 7.25 0.70 9.91
C GLU A 200 7.77 -0.33 8.91
N GLU A 201 8.98 -0.11 8.41
CA GLU A 201 9.66 -1.09 7.57
C GLU A 201 9.89 -2.39 8.38
N PRO A 202 9.76 -3.58 7.75
CA PRO A 202 9.91 -4.83 8.45
C PRO A 202 11.31 -4.98 9.06
N ARG A 203 11.38 -5.47 10.30
CA ARG A 203 12.64 -5.82 10.97
C ARG A 203 12.64 -7.28 11.43
N THR A 204 11.47 -7.82 11.66
CA THR A 204 11.20 -9.19 12.04
C THR A 204 9.87 -9.60 11.46
N PRO A 205 9.60 -10.90 11.31
CA PRO A 205 8.28 -11.37 10.91
C PRO A 205 7.18 -10.87 11.86
N SER A 206 6.06 -10.43 11.29
CA SER A 206 4.86 -10.01 12.04
C SER A 206 3.76 -11.07 12.04
N TRP A 207 4.06 -12.29 11.57
CA TRP A 207 3.20 -13.47 11.60
C TRP A 207 3.87 -14.61 12.38
N ASP A 208 3.22 -15.75 12.52
CA ASP A 208 3.80 -16.95 13.15
C ASP A 208 4.75 -17.65 12.15
N ASN A 209 5.97 -17.09 12.05
CA ASN A 209 6.98 -17.51 11.07
C ASN A 209 7.82 -18.66 11.63
N GLN A 210 7.80 -19.79 10.95
CA GLN A 210 8.60 -20.98 11.24
C GLN A 210 9.72 -21.16 10.20
N ASP A 211 9.50 -20.74 8.95
CA ASP A 211 10.40 -20.97 7.83
C ASP A 211 11.30 -19.77 7.56
N ALA A 212 12.61 -20.01 7.51
CA ALA A 212 13.59 -18.97 7.20
C ALA A 212 13.64 -18.62 5.71
N ALA A 213 13.30 -19.56 4.82
CA ALA A 213 13.36 -19.40 3.38
C ALA A 213 11.98 -19.52 2.74
N TRP A 214 11.85 -18.95 1.56
CA TRP A 214 10.74 -19.23 0.66
C TRP A 214 10.76 -20.72 0.28
N VAL A 215 9.62 -21.36 0.31
CA VAL A 215 9.43 -22.74 -0.14
C VAL A 215 8.56 -22.67 -1.38
N SER A 216 9.16 -22.99 -2.54
CA SER A 216 8.43 -23.10 -3.81
C SER A 216 7.35 -24.18 -3.70
N GLN A 217 6.15 -23.85 -4.19
CA GLN A 217 5.00 -24.77 -4.16
C GLN A 217 4.64 -25.31 -5.54
N ASP A 218 5.22 -24.75 -6.63
CA ASP A 218 4.93 -25.05 -8.04
C ASP A 218 6.22 -25.06 -8.88
N ASP A 219 6.12 -25.08 -10.19
CA ASP A 219 7.20 -25.24 -11.18
C ASP A 219 8.27 -24.12 -11.22
N GLY A 220 8.34 -23.26 -10.21
CA GLY A 220 9.46 -22.34 -10.01
C GLY A 220 9.35 -20.98 -10.71
N ASP A 221 8.24 -20.69 -11.37
CA ASP A 221 8.00 -19.37 -11.95
C ASP A 221 7.96 -18.30 -10.83
N HIS A 222 8.68 -17.18 -11.03
CA HIS A 222 8.78 -16.06 -10.10
C HIS A 222 9.41 -16.37 -8.72
N ASP A 223 10.03 -17.51 -8.50
CA ASP A 223 10.59 -17.90 -7.21
C ASP A 223 11.60 -16.87 -6.64
N ALA A 224 12.41 -16.26 -7.50
CA ALA A 224 13.35 -15.21 -7.08
C ALA A 224 12.62 -13.99 -6.52
N MET A 225 11.53 -13.57 -7.17
CA MET A 225 10.68 -12.47 -6.74
C MET A 225 9.97 -12.78 -5.42
N TRP A 226 9.31 -13.94 -5.31
CA TRP A 226 8.60 -14.32 -4.09
C TRP A 226 9.56 -14.57 -2.93
N SER A 227 10.76 -15.11 -3.19
CA SER A 227 11.82 -15.23 -2.18
C SER A 227 12.24 -13.86 -1.66
N HIS A 228 12.39 -12.85 -2.55
CA HIS A 228 12.69 -11.49 -2.14
C HIS A 228 11.57 -10.91 -1.28
N MET A 229 10.31 -11.05 -1.67
CA MET A 229 9.16 -10.57 -0.89
C MET A 229 9.08 -11.25 0.48
N TRP A 230 9.32 -12.56 0.53
CA TRP A 230 9.38 -13.32 1.78
C TRP A 230 10.46 -12.78 2.72
N GLN A 231 11.68 -12.59 2.20
CA GLN A 231 12.78 -12.05 2.99
C GLN A 231 12.53 -10.62 3.44
N TRP A 232 11.98 -9.78 2.55
CA TRP A 232 11.61 -8.42 2.92
C TRP A 232 10.61 -8.39 4.08
N HIS A 233 9.53 -9.16 4.00
CA HIS A 233 8.55 -9.26 5.10
C HIS A 233 9.17 -9.77 6.41
N ARG A 234 10.23 -10.56 6.35
CA ARG A 234 11.00 -11.03 7.51
C ARG A 234 11.99 -9.99 8.04
N GLY A 235 12.14 -8.85 7.38
CA GLY A 235 13.11 -7.83 7.75
C GLY A 235 14.53 -8.13 7.30
N ALA A 236 14.73 -9.09 6.39
CA ALA A 236 16.02 -9.37 5.79
C ALA A 236 16.26 -8.47 4.57
N ALA A 237 17.45 -7.89 4.49
CA ALA A 237 17.71 -6.74 3.61
C ALA A 237 18.16 -7.09 2.18
N SER A 238 18.38 -8.36 1.83
CA SER A 238 18.87 -8.74 0.48
C SER A 238 18.55 -10.18 0.14
N LEU A 239 18.47 -10.47 -1.15
CA LEU A 239 18.51 -11.85 -1.65
C LEU A 239 19.87 -12.47 -1.27
N SER A 240 19.86 -13.65 -0.67
CA SER A 240 21.05 -14.47 -0.53
C SER A 240 21.52 -14.90 -1.92
N ASN A 241 22.84 -14.93 -2.16
CA ASN A 241 23.47 -15.37 -3.41
C ASN A 241 22.86 -16.67 -3.94
N GLY A 242 21.79 -16.53 -4.73
CA GLY A 242 21.20 -17.63 -5.49
C GLY A 242 21.97 -17.82 -6.79
N SER A 243 22.00 -19.03 -7.31
CA SER A 243 22.53 -19.27 -8.65
C SER A 243 21.44 -18.92 -9.68
N ALA A 244 21.37 -17.63 -10.10
CA ALA A 244 20.55 -17.30 -11.25
C ALA A 244 21.11 -17.99 -12.50
N SER A 245 20.24 -18.49 -13.37
CA SER A 245 20.61 -18.95 -14.71
C SER A 245 20.67 -17.75 -15.65
N GLY A 246 21.73 -17.65 -16.45
CA GLY A 246 21.93 -16.59 -17.44
C GLY A 246 23.12 -15.68 -17.13
N SER A 247 23.47 -14.82 -18.07
CA SER A 247 24.48 -13.78 -17.90
C SER A 247 23.82 -12.42 -17.61
N ILE A 248 24.54 -11.49 -16.98
CA ILE A 248 24.03 -10.12 -16.74
C ILE A 248 23.57 -9.46 -18.06
N PRO A 249 24.32 -9.51 -19.19
CA PRO A 249 23.85 -8.94 -20.45
C PRO A 249 22.55 -9.56 -20.96
N ASP A 250 22.39 -10.89 -20.92
CA ASP A 250 21.18 -11.57 -21.39
C ASP A 250 19.97 -11.19 -20.54
N LEU A 251 20.15 -11.09 -19.22
CA LEU A 251 19.07 -10.67 -18.31
C LEU A 251 18.70 -9.19 -18.46
N ILE A 252 19.65 -8.31 -18.74
CA ILE A 252 19.37 -6.91 -19.10
C ILE A 252 18.54 -6.83 -20.40
N GLU A 253 18.83 -7.67 -21.40
CA GLU A 253 18.03 -7.76 -22.63
C GLU A 253 16.62 -8.28 -22.32
N ASN A 254 16.50 -9.32 -21.50
CA ASN A 254 15.21 -9.89 -21.09
C ASN A 254 14.33 -8.90 -20.29
N MET A 255 14.89 -7.89 -19.60
CA MET A 255 14.10 -6.84 -18.97
C MET A 255 13.44 -5.86 -19.95
N GLN A 256 13.74 -5.96 -21.25
CA GLN A 256 13.30 -5.02 -22.29
C GLN A 256 12.28 -5.63 -23.27
N VAL A 257 11.90 -6.90 -23.08
CA VAL A 257 10.91 -7.57 -23.92
C VAL A 257 9.49 -7.16 -23.59
N ASP A 258 8.54 -7.46 -24.48
CA ASP A 258 7.12 -7.08 -24.27
C ASP A 258 6.38 -7.97 -23.24
N ASP A 259 6.98 -9.08 -22.80
CA ASP A 259 6.41 -9.97 -21.81
C ASP A 259 6.84 -9.57 -20.38
N GLU A 260 5.90 -9.01 -19.60
CA GLU A 260 6.18 -8.48 -18.26
C GLU A 260 6.62 -9.58 -17.28
N ALA A 261 6.15 -10.83 -17.43
CA ALA A 261 6.58 -11.95 -16.60
C ALA A 261 8.07 -12.22 -16.78
N THR A 262 8.53 -12.33 -18.02
CA THR A 262 9.96 -12.48 -18.37
C THR A 262 10.79 -11.30 -17.83
N CYS A 263 10.27 -10.07 -17.94
CA CYS A 263 10.95 -8.89 -17.42
C CYS A 263 11.14 -8.94 -15.89
N LEU A 264 10.12 -9.36 -15.16
CA LEU A 264 10.17 -9.46 -13.70
C LEU A 264 11.15 -10.57 -13.26
N ASP A 265 11.09 -11.74 -13.89
CA ASP A 265 12.02 -12.84 -13.60
C ASP A 265 13.47 -12.43 -13.86
N ALA A 266 13.72 -11.73 -14.97
CA ALA A 266 15.05 -11.21 -15.28
C ALA A 266 15.51 -10.16 -14.24
N ALA A 267 14.63 -9.25 -13.83
CA ALA A 267 14.95 -8.23 -12.83
C ALA A 267 15.34 -8.86 -11.47
N TYR A 268 14.54 -9.81 -10.96
CA TYR A 268 14.85 -10.47 -9.70
C TYR A 268 16.01 -11.46 -9.81
N ALA A 269 16.21 -12.09 -10.96
CA ALA A 269 17.42 -12.85 -11.24
C ALA A 269 18.67 -11.97 -11.15
N LEU A 270 18.66 -10.76 -11.76
CA LEU A 270 19.74 -9.78 -11.64
C LEU A 270 19.99 -9.37 -10.17
N GLY A 271 18.93 -9.27 -9.37
CA GLY A 271 19.05 -9.03 -7.92
C GLY A 271 19.95 -10.05 -7.22
N THR A 272 19.97 -11.32 -7.66
CA THR A 272 20.81 -12.38 -7.08
C THR A 272 22.29 -12.27 -7.44
N PHE A 273 22.65 -11.52 -8.48
CA PHE A 273 24.05 -11.23 -8.83
C PHE A 273 24.71 -10.20 -7.92
N GLY A 274 23.91 -9.49 -7.08
CA GLY A 274 24.42 -8.53 -6.11
C GLY A 274 25.22 -7.39 -6.77
N GLU A 275 26.35 -7.03 -6.16
CA GLU A 275 27.18 -5.90 -6.60
C GLU A 275 27.61 -5.96 -8.06
N SER A 276 27.80 -7.15 -8.61
CA SER A 276 28.27 -7.31 -10.00
C SER A 276 27.27 -6.82 -11.06
N ALA A 277 25.97 -6.78 -10.74
CA ALA A 277 24.94 -6.28 -11.63
C ALA A 277 24.72 -4.75 -11.54
N ILE A 278 25.21 -4.10 -10.46
CA ILE A 278 24.94 -2.68 -10.20
C ILE A 278 25.32 -1.77 -11.38
N PRO A 279 26.54 -1.86 -11.99
CA PRO A 279 26.91 -0.95 -13.07
C PRO A 279 25.93 -1.00 -14.25
N ALA A 280 25.56 -2.19 -14.70
CA ALA A 280 24.62 -2.35 -15.82
C ALA A 280 23.21 -1.85 -15.47
N LEU A 281 22.74 -2.07 -14.23
CA LEU A 281 21.44 -1.61 -13.76
C LEU A 281 21.38 -0.09 -13.60
N ILE A 282 22.45 0.56 -13.16
CA ILE A 282 22.57 2.02 -13.09
C ILE A 282 22.49 2.66 -14.48
N ASP A 283 23.14 2.02 -15.48
CA ASP A 283 22.99 2.47 -16.87
C ASP A 283 21.57 2.27 -17.39
N THR A 284 20.91 1.18 -16.99
CA THR A 284 19.51 0.88 -17.36
C THR A 284 18.50 1.87 -16.73
N LEU A 285 18.81 2.47 -15.58
CA LEU A 285 17.97 3.53 -14.98
C LEU A 285 17.90 4.81 -15.84
N ARG A 286 18.81 4.98 -16.81
CA ARG A 286 18.82 6.10 -17.79
C ARG A 286 18.12 5.74 -19.11
N HIS A 287 17.50 4.59 -19.20
CA HIS A 287 16.82 4.16 -20.41
C HIS A 287 15.56 4.99 -20.68
N ASP A 288 15.26 5.30 -21.96
CA ASP A 288 14.10 6.11 -22.36
C ASP A 288 12.74 5.49 -21.92
N SER A 289 12.63 4.17 -21.97
CA SER A 289 11.42 3.44 -21.58
C SER A 289 11.23 3.44 -20.06
N GLU A 290 10.11 3.97 -19.58
CA GLU A 290 9.73 3.90 -18.16
C GLU A 290 9.63 2.47 -17.65
N ALA A 291 9.11 1.52 -18.47
CA ALA A 291 9.00 0.11 -18.09
C ALA A 291 10.37 -0.51 -17.81
N VAL A 292 11.37 -0.19 -18.63
CA VAL A 292 12.75 -0.68 -18.46
C VAL A 292 13.40 -0.08 -17.23
N ARG A 293 13.25 1.24 -17.01
CA ARG A 293 13.72 1.92 -15.77
C ARG A 293 13.12 1.27 -14.53
N ARG A 294 11.82 0.98 -14.56
CA ARG A 294 11.10 0.34 -13.45
C ARG A 294 11.62 -1.08 -13.16
N ASN A 295 11.89 -1.89 -14.19
CA ASN A 295 12.48 -3.22 -14.00
C ASN A 295 13.88 -3.13 -13.36
N ALA A 296 14.68 -2.14 -13.75
CA ALA A 296 15.97 -1.88 -13.10
C ALA A 296 15.80 -1.45 -11.62
N THR A 297 14.76 -0.66 -11.29
CA THR A 297 14.41 -0.32 -9.91
C THR A 297 14.14 -1.57 -9.08
N TYR A 298 13.40 -2.55 -9.60
CA TYR A 298 13.13 -3.81 -8.90
C TYR A 298 14.41 -4.62 -8.64
N ALA A 299 15.27 -4.73 -9.64
CA ALA A 299 16.55 -5.43 -9.51
C ALA A 299 17.46 -4.76 -8.46
N LEU A 300 17.61 -3.43 -8.51
CA LEU A 300 18.42 -2.68 -7.54
C LEU A 300 17.82 -2.72 -6.12
N THR A 301 16.49 -2.71 -6.00
CA THR A 301 15.81 -2.91 -4.72
C THR A 301 16.10 -4.30 -4.15
N ALA A 302 16.12 -5.34 -4.99
CA ALA A 302 16.45 -6.69 -4.58
C ALA A 302 17.93 -6.86 -4.16
N ILE A 303 18.84 -6.10 -4.76
CA ILE A 303 20.25 -6.01 -4.33
C ILE A 303 20.34 -5.33 -2.96
N GLY A 304 19.55 -4.28 -2.72
CA GLY A 304 19.48 -3.59 -1.43
C GLY A 304 20.67 -2.67 -1.14
N ALA A 305 21.20 -2.73 0.09
CA ALA A 305 22.24 -1.82 0.58
C ALA A 305 23.46 -1.62 -0.34
N PRO A 306 23.99 -2.61 -1.03
CA PRO A 306 25.14 -2.42 -1.94
C PRO A 306 24.86 -1.43 -3.10
N ALA A 307 23.60 -1.27 -3.51
CA ALA A 307 23.23 -0.33 -4.57
C ALA A 307 23.15 1.13 -4.12
N VAL A 308 23.06 1.39 -2.80
CA VAL A 308 22.81 2.73 -2.24
C VAL A 308 23.84 3.78 -2.66
N PRO A 309 25.16 3.55 -2.64
CA PRO A 309 26.12 4.56 -3.05
C PRO A 309 25.92 5.05 -4.50
N ALA A 310 25.71 4.14 -5.43
CA ALA A 310 25.48 4.48 -6.84
C ALA A 310 24.13 5.20 -7.05
N LEU A 311 23.10 4.83 -6.30
CA LEU A 311 21.79 5.51 -6.35
C LEU A 311 21.87 6.93 -5.79
N ILE A 312 22.66 7.17 -4.74
CA ILE A 312 22.89 8.51 -4.19
C ILE A 312 23.44 9.47 -5.23
N ASP A 313 24.36 8.99 -6.09
CA ASP A 313 24.90 9.82 -7.18
C ASP A 313 23.82 10.18 -8.20
N LEU A 314 22.89 9.27 -8.52
CA LEU A 314 21.81 9.50 -9.46
C LEU A 314 20.70 10.43 -8.95
N VAL A 315 20.58 10.66 -7.64
CA VAL A 315 19.61 11.67 -7.11
C VAL A 315 19.88 13.07 -7.67
N ARG A 316 21.06 13.31 -8.22
CA ARG A 316 21.49 14.60 -8.83
C ARG A 316 21.66 14.53 -10.35
N ASP A 317 21.17 13.48 -10.99
CA ASP A 317 21.24 13.34 -12.45
C ASP A 317 20.51 14.51 -13.14
N SER A 318 20.94 14.88 -14.35
CA SER A 318 20.31 15.95 -15.12
C SER A 318 18.89 15.63 -15.55
N ASP A 319 18.61 14.34 -15.78
CA ASP A 319 17.30 13.85 -16.18
C ASP A 319 16.39 13.62 -14.94
N GLU A 320 15.19 14.19 -14.97
CA GLU A 320 14.26 14.10 -13.84
C GLU A 320 13.69 12.69 -13.61
N ASP A 321 13.50 11.93 -14.68
CA ASP A 321 13.01 10.55 -14.59
C ASP A 321 14.05 9.65 -13.95
N THR A 322 15.32 9.84 -14.27
CA THR A 322 16.45 9.14 -13.65
C THR A 322 16.55 9.49 -12.16
N ARG A 323 16.45 10.78 -11.79
CA ARG A 323 16.41 11.20 -10.38
C ARG A 323 15.24 10.54 -9.64
N GLY A 324 14.03 10.56 -10.25
CA GLY A 324 12.84 9.96 -9.70
C GLY A 324 13.00 8.47 -9.44
N ALA A 325 13.50 7.71 -10.43
CA ALA A 325 13.74 6.27 -10.32
C ALA A 325 14.77 5.93 -9.24
N ALA A 326 15.85 6.71 -9.13
CA ALA A 326 16.85 6.52 -8.07
C ALA A 326 16.24 6.73 -6.67
N ILE A 327 15.43 7.79 -6.49
CA ILE A 327 14.78 8.10 -5.22
C ILE A 327 13.74 7.03 -4.86
N GLU A 328 12.97 6.55 -5.82
CA GLU A 328 12.03 5.43 -5.61
C GLU A 328 12.75 4.16 -5.17
N THR A 329 13.88 3.84 -5.83
CA THR A 329 14.70 2.67 -5.46
C THR A 329 15.20 2.81 -4.02
N LEU A 330 15.72 3.98 -3.63
CA LEU A 330 16.16 4.26 -2.27
C LEU A 330 15.01 4.12 -1.25
N ALA A 331 13.80 4.59 -1.62
CA ALA A 331 12.61 4.44 -0.78
C ALA A 331 12.21 2.99 -0.58
N ASP A 332 12.36 2.15 -1.61
CA ASP A 332 12.03 0.73 -1.57
C ASP A 332 13.08 -0.09 -0.81
N ILE A 333 14.36 0.25 -0.93
CA ILE A 333 15.42 -0.30 -0.08
C ILE A 333 15.14 0.03 1.40
N GLY A 334 14.59 1.20 1.71
CA GLY A 334 14.15 1.57 3.03
C GLY A 334 15.30 1.85 4.01
N LEU A 335 15.24 1.27 5.23
CA LEU A 335 16.21 1.54 6.31
C LEU A 335 17.69 1.38 5.90
N PRO A 336 18.09 0.39 5.09
CA PRO A 336 19.48 0.28 4.63
C PRO A 336 19.96 1.45 3.78
N ALA A 337 19.04 2.28 3.24
CA ALA A 337 19.37 3.48 2.47
C ALA A 337 19.43 4.77 3.31
N SER A 338 19.61 4.69 4.63
CA SER A 338 19.69 5.87 5.52
C SER A 338 20.80 6.86 5.15
N ASP A 339 21.88 6.40 4.53
CA ASP A 339 22.97 7.26 4.05
C ASP A 339 22.55 8.23 2.94
N ALA A 340 21.41 7.96 2.26
CA ALA A 340 20.84 8.85 1.24
C ALA A 340 20.05 10.04 1.83
N VAL A 341 19.79 10.09 3.13
CA VAL A 341 18.97 11.13 3.77
C VAL A 341 19.44 12.56 3.42
N PRO A 342 20.73 12.90 3.40
CA PRO A 342 21.17 14.24 3.02
C PRO A 342 20.76 14.63 1.59
N GLN A 343 20.85 13.70 0.62
CA GLN A 343 20.48 13.94 -0.78
C GLN A 343 18.96 13.98 -0.94
N LEU A 344 18.22 13.13 -0.23
CA LEU A 344 16.75 13.14 -0.22
C LEU A 344 16.19 14.44 0.36
N LYS A 345 16.81 15.00 1.39
CA LYS A 345 16.47 16.34 1.93
C LYS A 345 16.64 17.43 0.87
N HIS A 346 17.75 17.39 0.11
CA HIS A 346 17.98 18.33 -0.97
C HIS A 346 16.92 18.18 -2.08
N ALA A 347 16.54 16.96 -2.41
CA ALA A 347 15.55 16.65 -3.44
C ALA A 347 14.11 17.09 -3.09
N LEU A 348 13.80 17.48 -1.84
CA LEU A 348 12.53 18.15 -1.50
C LEU A 348 12.38 19.53 -2.14
N GLY A 349 13.48 20.16 -2.55
CA GLY A 349 13.52 21.42 -3.27
C GLY A 349 13.74 21.27 -4.78
N ASP A 350 13.63 20.07 -5.34
CA ASP A 350 13.82 19.83 -6.78
C ASP A 350 12.82 20.61 -7.63
N SER A 351 13.22 20.99 -8.86
CA SER A 351 12.33 21.64 -9.82
C SER A 351 11.17 20.75 -10.23
N SER A 352 11.37 19.42 -10.30
CA SER A 352 10.35 18.45 -10.64
C SER A 352 9.45 18.16 -9.45
N GLU A 353 8.14 18.32 -9.63
CA GLU A 353 7.11 17.97 -8.65
C GLU A 353 7.17 16.49 -8.28
N MET A 354 7.37 15.61 -9.27
CA MET A 354 7.50 14.17 -9.06
C MET A 354 8.67 13.85 -8.13
N VAL A 355 9.84 14.45 -8.38
CA VAL A 355 11.04 14.23 -7.56
C VAL A 355 10.83 14.72 -6.13
N ARG A 356 10.22 15.88 -5.91
CA ARG A 356 9.89 16.37 -4.55
C ARG A 356 8.97 15.39 -3.79
N ARG A 357 7.92 14.90 -4.47
CA ARG A 357 6.95 13.95 -3.88
C ARG A 357 7.60 12.62 -3.50
N HIS A 358 8.46 12.07 -4.37
CA HIS A 358 9.21 10.85 -4.10
C HIS A 358 10.21 11.05 -2.96
N ALA A 359 10.88 12.19 -2.90
CA ALA A 359 11.83 12.50 -1.83
C ALA A 359 11.16 12.52 -0.45
N ALA A 360 9.96 13.13 -0.33
CA ALA A 360 9.21 13.13 0.92
C ALA A 360 8.81 11.70 1.35
N GLU A 361 8.41 10.85 0.40
CA GLU A 361 8.08 9.46 0.68
C GLU A 361 9.32 8.65 1.09
N ALA A 362 10.44 8.81 0.37
CA ALA A 362 11.70 8.14 0.64
C ALA A 362 12.23 8.47 2.04
N LEU A 363 12.15 9.74 2.46
CA LEU A 363 12.50 10.14 3.82
C LEU A 363 11.67 9.41 4.88
N GLY A 364 10.40 9.10 4.59
CA GLY A 364 9.53 8.34 5.49
C GLY A 364 9.92 6.87 5.66
N THR A 365 10.67 6.27 4.74
CA THR A 365 11.13 4.88 4.82
C THR A 365 12.59 4.78 5.27
N THR A 366 13.43 5.72 4.86
CA THR A 366 14.88 5.71 5.16
C THR A 366 15.22 6.33 6.52
N SER A 367 14.39 7.25 7.05
CA SER A 367 14.69 8.02 8.27
C SER A 367 13.99 7.52 9.53
N GLN A 368 13.37 6.34 9.52
CA GLN A 368 12.58 5.85 10.67
C GLN A 368 13.39 5.69 11.98
N LEU A 369 14.69 5.55 11.88
CA LEU A 369 15.59 5.41 13.03
C LEU A 369 16.33 6.70 13.41
N THR A 370 16.15 7.78 12.63
CA THR A 370 16.84 9.07 12.84
C THR A 370 15.85 10.22 12.80
N SER A 371 16.26 11.39 13.29
CA SER A 371 15.47 12.62 13.16
C SER A 371 15.99 13.54 12.03
N ASP A 372 16.94 13.09 11.23
CA ASP A 372 17.66 13.95 10.28
C ASP A 372 16.77 14.50 9.16
N GLY A 373 15.72 13.76 8.76
CA GLY A 373 14.75 14.21 7.79
C GLY A 373 13.62 15.11 8.33
N VAL A 374 13.47 15.19 9.66
CA VAL A 374 12.28 15.81 10.30
C VAL A 374 12.14 17.28 9.94
N ALA A 375 13.20 18.08 10.07
CA ALA A 375 13.12 19.51 9.80
C ALA A 375 12.69 19.80 8.35
N ALA A 376 13.29 19.11 7.38
CA ALA A 376 12.97 19.29 5.95
C ALA A 376 11.55 18.83 5.61
N LEU A 377 11.07 17.72 6.21
CA LEU A 377 9.68 17.27 6.07
C LEU A 377 8.69 18.27 6.70
N THR A 378 9.09 18.90 7.81
CA THR A 378 8.27 19.90 8.51
C THR A 378 8.07 21.14 7.65
N GLU A 379 9.12 21.63 6.98
CA GLU A 379 9.06 22.79 6.09
C GLU A 379 8.06 22.59 4.93
N VAL A 380 7.97 21.40 4.35
CA VAL A 380 7.07 21.11 3.23
C VAL A 380 5.63 20.80 3.65
N LEU A 381 5.29 20.77 4.95
CA LEU A 381 3.90 20.67 5.41
C LEU A 381 3.02 21.87 5.01
N SER A 382 3.62 23.00 4.70
CA SER A 382 2.92 24.20 4.23
C SER A 382 3.09 24.47 2.72
N HIS A 383 3.66 23.54 1.95
CA HIS A 383 3.87 23.67 0.52
C HIS A 383 2.53 23.70 -0.24
N GLU A 384 2.46 24.39 -1.38
CA GLU A 384 1.25 24.48 -2.21
C GLU A 384 0.77 23.12 -2.76
N ASP A 385 1.70 22.21 -3.07
CA ASP A 385 1.42 20.87 -3.55
C ASP A 385 0.84 20.00 -2.42
N GLU A 386 -0.45 19.68 -2.52
CA GLU A 386 -1.17 18.87 -1.52
C GLU A 386 -0.64 17.43 -1.41
N VAL A 387 -0.12 16.84 -2.51
CA VAL A 387 0.44 15.49 -2.49
C VAL A 387 1.76 15.49 -1.72
N LEU A 388 2.58 16.53 -1.89
CA LEU A 388 3.81 16.70 -1.12
C LEU A 388 3.49 16.86 0.38
N ARG A 389 2.49 17.68 0.74
CA ARG A 389 2.04 17.80 2.15
C ARG A 389 1.56 16.46 2.72
N ARG A 390 0.76 15.69 1.93
CA ARG A 390 0.32 14.34 2.31
C ARG A 390 1.48 13.39 2.57
N ASN A 391 2.50 13.43 1.70
CA ASN A 391 3.68 12.57 1.81
C ASN A 391 4.56 12.98 3.00
N ALA A 392 4.72 14.26 3.26
CA ALA A 392 5.43 14.77 4.43
C ALA A 392 4.75 14.34 5.75
N ALA A 393 3.43 14.52 5.84
CA ALA A 393 2.68 14.15 7.04
C ALA A 393 2.75 12.64 7.33
N ILE A 394 2.65 11.76 6.30
CA ILE A 394 2.79 10.31 6.52
C ILE A 394 4.23 9.91 6.82
N ALA A 395 5.23 10.59 6.23
CA ALA A 395 6.64 10.36 6.54
C ALA A 395 6.95 10.69 8.00
N LEU A 396 6.48 11.84 8.51
CA LEU A 396 6.59 12.20 9.92
C LEU A 396 5.88 11.21 10.85
N ALA A 397 4.70 10.69 10.42
CA ALA A 397 4.02 9.63 11.15
C ALA A 397 4.83 8.33 11.18
N ARG A 398 5.52 7.95 10.10
CA ARG A 398 6.43 6.79 10.06
C ARG A 398 7.63 6.95 10.98
N ILE A 399 8.21 8.14 11.05
CA ILE A 399 9.30 8.47 11.99
C ILE A 399 8.81 8.41 13.45
N GLY A 400 7.54 8.75 13.71
CA GLY A 400 6.92 8.63 15.04
C GLY A 400 7.55 9.51 16.09
N ALA A 401 7.97 8.96 17.24
CA ALA A 401 8.52 9.72 18.38
C ALA A 401 9.74 10.60 18.01
N GLY A 402 10.52 10.21 16.99
CA GLY A 402 11.63 11.00 16.47
C GLY A 402 11.20 12.34 15.85
N ALA A 403 9.93 12.44 15.41
CA ALA A 403 9.38 13.62 14.77
C ALA A 403 8.79 14.66 15.75
N LYS A 404 9.08 14.57 17.06
CA LYS A 404 8.50 15.47 18.07
C LYS A 404 8.68 16.97 17.78
N ALA A 405 9.75 17.35 17.08
CA ALA A 405 10.02 18.73 16.70
C ALA A 405 9.00 19.30 15.71
N ALA A 406 8.29 18.42 14.94
CA ALA A 406 7.25 18.81 13.99
C ALA A 406 5.86 19.00 14.62
N THR A 407 5.72 18.86 15.95
CA THR A 407 4.42 18.97 16.63
C THR A 407 3.67 20.28 16.33
N PRO A 408 4.28 21.47 16.32
CA PRO A 408 3.58 22.70 16.03
C PRO A 408 2.99 22.74 14.61
N GLU A 409 3.77 22.36 13.59
CA GLU A 409 3.36 22.40 12.18
C GLU A 409 2.35 21.29 11.85
N LEU A 410 2.49 20.10 12.47
CA LEU A 410 1.48 19.05 12.41
C LEU A 410 0.16 19.47 13.08
N THR A 411 0.23 20.26 14.15
CA THR A 411 -0.96 20.85 14.78
C THR A 411 -1.65 21.83 13.83
N ALA A 412 -0.90 22.68 13.14
CA ALA A 412 -1.46 23.54 12.10
C ALA A 412 -2.08 22.74 10.96
N ALA A 413 -1.43 21.65 10.53
CA ALA A 413 -1.89 20.75 9.46
C ALA A 413 -3.19 19.98 9.82
N LEU A 414 -3.64 19.96 11.06
CA LEU A 414 -4.98 19.47 11.43
C LEU A 414 -6.11 20.32 10.82
N ASN A 415 -5.82 21.55 10.40
CA ASN A 415 -6.76 22.46 9.75
C ASN A 415 -6.50 22.60 8.24
N ASP A 416 -5.67 21.76 7.63
CA ASP A 416 -5.40 21.77 6.18
C ASP A 416 -6.71 21.60 5.39
N ASP A 417 -6.82 22.22 4.22
CA ASP A 417 -7.96 22.07 3.32
C ASP A 417 -8.12 20.62 2.86
N ASP A 418 -6.99 19.89 2.69
CA ASP A 418 -6.99 18.50 2.29
C ASP A 418 -7.24 17.55 3.47
N ARG A 419 -8.31 16.76 3.36
CA ARG A 419 -8.70 15.78 4.42
C ARG A 419 -7.65 14.70 4.69
N TYR A 420 -6.84 14.34 3.69
CA TYR A 420 -5.81 13.33 3.86
C TYR A 420 -4.60 13.89 4.60
N VAL A 421 -4.27 15.17 4.37
CA VAL A 421 -3.26 15.88 5.19
C VAL A 421 -3.72 15.92 6.65
N ARG A 422 -4.96 16.35 6.93
CA ARG A 422 -5.52 16.37 8.30
C ARG A 422 -5.43 15.00 8.98
N GLY A 423 -5.88 13.93 8.28
CA GLY A 423 -5.86 12.57 8.83
C GLY A 423 -4.45 12.04 9.11
N LYS A 424 -3.49 12.33 8.22
CA LYS A 424 -2.09 11.92 8.39
C LYS A 424 -1.39 12.74 9.47
N ALA A 425 -1.68 14.04 9.58
CA ALA A 425 -1.17 14.89 10.66
C ALA A 425 -1.67 14.42 12.04
N ALA A 426 -2.95 14.11 12.15
CA ALA A 426 -3.52 13.54 13.38
C ALA A 426 -2.83 12.21 13.76
N HIS A 427 -2.58 11.34 12.78
CA HIS A 427 -1.87 10.09 13.01
C HIS A 427 -0.41 10.33 13.40
N ALA A 428 0.28 11.29 12.78
CA ALA A 428 1.65 11.66 13.13
C ALA A 428 1.73 12.15 14.59
N LEU A 429 0.84 13.06 15.00
CA LEU A 429 0.76 13.52 16.39
C LEU A 429 0.50 12.37 17.38
N ARG A 430 -0.40 11.43 17.03
CA ARG A 430 -0.64 10.23 17.85
C ARG A 430 0.63 9.40 18.02
N ARG A 431 1.42 9.18 16.92
CA ARG A 431 2.64 8.37 16.95
C ARG A 431 3.83 9.09 17.59
N ILE A 432 3.87 10.41 17.55
CA ILE A 432 4.83 11.23 18.31
C ILE A 432 4.63 10.98 19.81
N GLY A 433 3.38 10.95 20.28
CA GLY A 433 3.02 10.46 21.60
C GLY A 433 3.44 11.36 22.78
N THR A 434 3.92 12.59 22.50
CA THR A 434 4.24 13.53 23.59
C THR A 434 2.95 14.14 24.18
N PRO A 435 2.97 14.63 25.43
CA PRO A 435 1.83 15.34 26.01
C PRO A 435 1.32 16.47 25.13
N GLU A 436 2.21 17.28 24.54
CA GLU A 436 1.87 18.41 23.66
C GLU A 436 1.17 17.93 22.37
N ALA A 437 1.63 16.81 21.79
CA ALA A 437 1.00 16.20 20.61
C ALA A 437 -0.39 15.65 20.94
N HIS A 438 -0.57 15.04 22.10
CA HIS A 438 -1.87 14.58 22.58
C HIS A 438 -2.80 15.74 22.88
N ASP A 439 -2.32 16.80 23.54
CA ASP A 439 -3.12 18.00 23.83
C ASP A 439 -3.61 18.66 22.54
N ALA A 440 -2.75 18.75 21.50
CA ALA A 440 -3.16 19.23 20.20
C ALA A 440 -4.29 18.40 19.56
N LEU A 441 -4.22 17.08 19.67
CA LEU A 441 -5.27 16.17 19.21
C LEU A 441 -6.57 16.35 20.01
N PHE A 442 -6.50 16.42 21.34
CA PHE A 442 -7.69 16.63 22.17
C PHE A 442 -8.32 17.99 21.90
N HIS A 443 -7.52 19.04 21.76
CA HIS A 443 -8.02 20.35 21.37
C HIS A 443 -8.74 20.31 20.01
N TYR A 444 -8.13 19.69 19.00
CA TYR A 444 -8.75 19.52 17.68
C TYR A 444 -10.07 18.74 17.80
N LEU A 445 -10.11 17.64 18.54
CA LEU A 445 -11.31 16.84 18.75
C LEU A 445 -12.42 17.64 19.45
N THR A 446 -12.10 18.49 20.43
CA THR A 446 -13.09 19.28 21.18
C THR A 446 -13.58 20.51 20.44
N THR A 447 -12.81 21.01 19.47
CA THR A 447 -13.15 22.19 18.67
C THR A 447 -13.68 21.85 17.29
N SER A 448 -13.46 20.62 16.80
CA SER A 448 -14.02 20.16 15.53
C SER A 448 -15.54 20.04 15.63
N GLN A 449 -16.24 20.51 14.61
CA GLN A 449 -17.68 20.37 14.52
C GLN A 449 -18.03 18.94 14.11
N TYR A 450 -18.56 18.17 15.08
CA TYR A 450 -19.00 16.78 14.83
C TYR A 450 -20.50 16.68 14.54
N CYS A 451 -21.21 17.77 14.39
CA CYS A 451 -22.60 17.73 13.99
C CYS A 451 -22.68 17.34 12.51
N TYR A 452 -23.13 16.13 12.23
CA TYR A 452 -23.27 15.64 10.85
C TYR A 452 -24.37 16.41 10.07
N SER A 453 -25.31 17.04 10.76
CA SER A 453 -26.35 17.87 10.17
C SER A 453 -25.87 19.29 9.84
N THR A 454 -24.72 19.69 10.36
CA THR A 454 -24.11 20.99 10.07
C THR A 454 -23.01 20.80 9.04
N THR A 455 -23.30 21.09 7.79
CA THR A 455 -22.35 21.02 6.68
C THR A 455 -21.99 22.42 6.21
N LYS A 456 -21.05 22.52 5.28
CA LYS A 456 -20.71 23.79 4.62
C LYS A 456 -21.90 24.44 3.92
N ASP A 457 -22.87 23.62 3.52
CA ASP A 457 -24.09 24.02 2.79
C ASP A 457 -25.34 24.08 3.68
N SER A 458 -25.20 23.78 4.98
CA SER A 458 -26.28 23.78 5.98
C SER A 458 -25.85 24.64 7.15
N MET A 459 -26.59 25.73 7.39
CA MET A 459 -26.32 26.64 8.53
C MET A 459 -26.89 26.10 9.84
N TYR A 460 -27.81 25.12 9.83
CA TYR A 460 -28.42 24.47 11.00
C TYR A 460 -28.94 23.08 10.68
#